data_c0b324af15b896772ff7128728cb0140
#
_entry.id   c0b324af15b896772ff7128728cb0140
#
_cell.length_a   1.000
_cell.length_b   1.000
_cell.length_c   1.000
_cell.angle_alpha   90.00
_cell.angle_beta   90.00
_cell.angle_gamma   90.00
#
_symmetry.space_group_name_H-M   'P 1'
#
loop_
_entity.id
_entity.type
_entity.pdbx_description
1 polymer ?
#
loop_
_entity_poly.entity_id
_entity_poly.type
_entity_poly.pdbx_seq_one_letter_code
_entity_poly.pdbx_strand_id
1 'polypeptide(L)'
;MKSARTALIVTGCAAALLLSACGGEGGKTVNSDGTMAPGSELKVGERAVVPFESGTIAITVKSIDIGPKEDLAKFKDKGEGTLPVYVRMVIENVGGTDLSGADVSLRAVDANGKGTKVIMAGGTPACKGEWPETFATKGATFETCDIQGVKDGGEVGGVTFTEGAGYKDKPLTWKK
;
A
#
# COMPACT_ATOMS: atom_id res chain seq x y z
N MET A 1 -53.99 -61.01 8.00
CA MET A 1 -53.17 -60.41 6.98
C MET A 1 -53.15 -58.91 7.30
N LYS A 2 -52.09 -58.40 7.98
CA LYS A 2 -51.99 -57.02 8.49
C LYS A 2 -50.88 -56.31 7.72
N SER A 3 -51.24 -55.26 6.98
CA SER A 3 -50.33 -54.36 6.24
C SER A 3 -49.69 -53.37 7.22
N ALA A 4 -48.38 -53.36 7.30
CA ALA A 4 -47.61 -52.35 8.00
C ALA A 4 -47.37 -51.14 7.05
N ARG A 5 -47.78 -49.95 7.49
CA ARG A 5 -47.48 -48.69 6.81
C ARG A 5 -46.23 -48.07 7.48
N THR A 6 -45.16 -48.02 6.70
CA THR A 6 -43.93 -47.33 7.10
C THR A 6 -44.07 -45.84 6.79
N ALA A 7 -43.99 -45.00 7.82
CA ALA A 7 -43.95 -43.55 7.68
C ALA A 7 -42.51 -43.08 7.48
N LEU A 8 -42.26 -42.35 6.34
CA LEU A 8 -41.00 -41.66 6.10
C LEU A 8 -41.06 -40.30 6.78
N ILE A 9 -40.18 -40.05 7.72
CA ILE A 9 -39.96 -38.75 8.33
C ILE A 9 -38.87 -38.06 7.50
N VAL A 10 -39.26 -36.99 6.77
CA VAL A 10 -38.35 -36.10 6.05
C VAL A 10 -37.87 -35.01 7.03
N THR A 11 -36.64 -35.13 7.49
CA THR A 11 -36.01 -34.10 8.32
C THR A 11 -35.43 -33.03 7.41
N GLY A 12 -36.06 -31.88 7.40
CA GLY A 12 -35.58 -30.70 6.68
C GLY A 12 -34.39 -30.05 7.41
N CYS A 13 -33.22 -30.04 6.78
CA CYS A 13 -32.10 -29.23 7.19
C CYS A 13 -32.30 -27.78 6.81
N ALA A 14 -32.65 -26.94 7.79
CA ALA A 14 -32.61 -25.48 7.62
C ALA A 14 -31.15 -25.00 7.61
N ALA A 15 -30.62 -24.66 6.44
CA ALA A 15 -29.34 -23.99 6.29
C ALA A 15 -29.50 -22.54 6.75
N ALA A 16 -29.02 -22.22 7.94
CA ALA A 16 -28.89 -20.84 8.40
C ALA A 16 -27.73 -20.16 7.67
N LEU A 17 -28.04 -19.29 6.72
CA LEU A 17 -27.09 -18.35 6.11
C LEU A 17 -26.75 -17.29 7.15
N LEU A 18 -25.60 -17.43 7.80
CA LEU A 18 -24.99 -16.39 8.61
C LEU A 18 -24.44 -15.31 7.65
N LEU A 19 -25.22 -14.27 7.41
CA LEU A 19 -24.71 -13.02 6.86
C LEU A 19 -23.80 -12.40 7.92
N SER A 20 -22.51 -12.60 7.77
CA SER A 20 -21.50 -11.81 8.49
C SER A 20 -21.54 -10.38 7.96
N ALA A 21 -22.30 -9.51 8.63
CA ALA A 21 -22.15 -8.07 8.47
C ALA A 21 -20.81 -7.66 9.10
N CYS A 22 -19.72 -7.64 8.33
CA CYS A 22 -18.48 -6.98 8.70
C CYS A 22 -18.71 -5.47 8.64
N GLY A 23 -18.96 -4.86 9.80
CA GLY A 23 -18.84 -3.43 10.02
C GLY A 23 -17.38 -3.01 9.88
N GLY A 24 -17.16 -1.87 9.22
CA GLY A 24 -15.98 -1.15 8.89
C GLY A 24 -14.77 -1.21 9.83
N GLU A 25 -13.85 -2.07 9.52
CA GLU A 25 -12.42 -1.86 9.68
C GLU A 25 -11.82 -2.05 8.28
N GLY A 26 -10.96 -1.10 7.87
CA GLY A 26 -10.32 -1.13 6.56
C GLY A 26 -9.61 -2.45 6.33
N GLY A 27 -10.25 -3.37 5.64
CA GLY A 27 -9.75 -4.70 5.37
C GLY A 27 -9.03 -4.77 4.03
N LYS A 28 -8.19 -5.78 3.85
CA LYS A 28 -7.57 -6.09 2.56
C LYS A 28 -8.62 -6.68 1.64
N THR A 29 -8.77 -6.11 0.47
CA THR A 29 -9.61 -6.65 -0.59
C THR A 29 -8.77 -6.87 -1.82
N VAL A 30 -8.82 -8.07 -2.39
CA VAL A 30 -8.12 -8.42 -3.63
C VAL A 30 -9.16 -8.54 -4.74
N ASN A 31 -8.89 -7.88 -5.85
CA ASN A 31 -9.71 -7.96 -7.06
C ASN A 31 -9.55 -9.33 -7.75
N SER A 32 -10.44 -9.65 -8.68
CA SER A 32 -10.39 -10.91 -9.44
C SER A 32 -9.12 -11.08 -10.31
N ASP A 33 -8.45 -9.99 -10.65
CA ASP A 33 -7.19 -9.96 -11.39
C ASP A 33 -5.94 -10.09 -10.48
N GLY A 34 -6.15 -10.27 -9.18
CA GLY A 34 -5.08 -10.39 -8.19
C GLY A 34 -4.50 -9.07 -7.70
N THR A 35 -5.00 -7.92 -8.17
CA THR A 35 -4.60 -6.61 -7.68
C THR A 35 -5.30 -6.26 -6.37
N MET A 36 -4.67 -5.43 -5.55
CA MET A 36 -5.27 -4.91 -4.32
C MET A 36 -6.35 -3.88 -4.66
N ALA A 37 -7.54 -4.00 -4.08
CA ALA A 37 -8.61 -3.05 -4.34
C ALA A 37 -8.31 -1.67 -3.75
N PRO A 38 -8.74 -0.58 -4.43
CA PRO A 38 -8.67 0.76 -3.86
C PRO A 38 -9.34 0.83 -2.48
N GLY A 39 -8.72 1.58 -1.56
CA GLY A 39 -9.19 1.71 -0.17
C GLY A 39 -8.78 0.58 0.76
N SER A 40 -7.98 -0.39 0.28
CA SER A 40 -7.45 -1.45 1.14
C SER A 40 -6.39 -0.89 2.10
N GLU A 41 -6.32 -1.48 3.29
CA GLU A 41 -5.35 -1.16 4.32
C GLU A 41 -4.44 -2.36 4.58
N LEU A 42 -3.14 -2.10 4.63
CA LEU A 42 -2.08 -3.06 4.88
C LEU A 42 -1.23 -2.61 6.07
N LYS A 43 -0.48 -3.53 6.63
CA LYS A 43 0.59 -3.21 7.59
C LYS A 43 1.91 -3.05 6.83
N VAL A 44 2.83 -2.29 7.39
CA VAL A 44 4.24 -2.28 6.94
C VAL A 44 4.76 -3.72 6.91
N GLY A 45 5.47 -4.08 5.85
CA GLY A 45 5.92 -5.44 5.54
C GLY A 45 4.98 -6.24 4.63
N GLU A 46 3.74 -5.82 4.44
CA GLU A 46 2.80 -6.51 3.56
C GLU A 46 2.92 -6.08 2.11
N ARG A 47 2.84 -7.05 1.22
CA ARG A 47 2.94 -6.88 -0.23
C ARG A 47 1.59 -6.53 -0.83
N ALA A 48 1.53 -5.52 -1.67
CA ALA A 48 0.37 -5.17 -2.48
C ALA A 48 0.70 -5.23 -3.96
N VAL A 49 -0.15 -5.87 -4.74
CA VAL A 49 -0.10 -5.84 -6.21
C VAL A 49 -1.03 -4.75 -6.69
N VAL A 50 -0.53 -3.84 -7.54
CA VAL A 50 -1.28 -2.70 -8.07
C VAL A 50 -1.06 -2.54 -9.56
N PRO A 51 -2.07 -2.07 -10.32
CA PRO A 51 -1.83 -1.58 -11.67
C PRO A 51 -0.96 -0.32 -11.59
N PHE A 52 0.00 -0.22 -12.48
CA PHE A 52 0.94 0.89 -12.51
C PHE A 52 1.35 1.18 -13.96
N GLU A 53 1.09 2.41 -14.43
CA GLU A 53 1.25 2.79 -15.84
C GLU A 53 0.58 1.77 -16.79
N SER A 54 1.36 1.17 -17.69
CA SER A 54 0.89 0.13 -18.64
C SER A 54 1.06 -1.29 -18.12
N GLY A 55 1.53 -1.47 -16.86
CA GLY A 55 1.88 -2.77 -16.29
C GLY A 55 1.27 -3.03 -14.92
N THR A 56 1.89 -3.93 -14.21
CA THR A 56 1.51 -4.34 -12.86
C THR A 56 2.76 -4.51 -12.03
N ILE A 57 2.80 -3.83 -10.88
CA ILE A 57 3.88 -3.94 -9.92
C ILE A 57 3.38 -4.48 -8.58
N ALA A 58 4.30 -4.97 -7.77
CA ALA A 58 4.03 -5.18 -6.36
C ALA A 58 4.91 -4.24 -5.53
N ILE A 59 4.32 -3.64 -4.52
CA ILE A 59 4.97 -2.74 -3.58
C ILE A 59 4.97 -3.42 -2.21
N THR A 60 6.13 -3.46 -1.56
CA THR A 60 6.27 -3.87 -0.16
C THR A 60 6.96 -2.76 0.60
N VAL A 61 6.22 -2.03 1.41
CA VAL A 61 6.80 -1.01 2.29
C VAL A 61 7.53 -1.72 3.43
N LYS A 62 8.85 -1.57 3.50
CA LYS A 62 9.70 -2.24 4.49
C LYS A 62 9.76 -1.48 5.81
N SER A 63 9.85 -0.15 5.74
CA SER A 63 9.83 0.72 6.91
C SER A 63 9.38 2.13 6.56
N ILE A 64 8.89 2.84 7.58
CA ILE A 64 8.55 4.25 7.56
C ILE A 64 9.23 4.88 8.78
N ASP A 65 10.32 5.59 8.57
CA ASP A 65 11.17 6.10 9.64
C ASP A 65 11.24 7.63 9.59
N ILE A 66 11.19 8.29 10.74
CA ILE A 66 11.50 9.72 10.84
C ILE A 66 13.02 9.83 11.06
N GLY A 67 13.68 10.51 10.15
CA GLY A 67 15.11 10.74 10.19
C GLY A 67 15.48 12.03 10.93
N PRO A 68 16.79 12.27 11.14
CA PRO A 68 17.27 13.47 11.81
C PRO A 68 17.10 14.71 10.92
N LYS A 69 16.84 15.84 11.55
CA LYS A 69 16.63 17.14 10.87
C LYS A 69 17.84 17.55 10.01
N GLU A 70 19.02 17.18 10.45
CA GLU A 70 20.29 17.50 9.81
C GLU A 70 20.37 16.95 8.37
N ASP A 71 19.68 15.86 8.07
CA ASP A 71 19.62 15.29 6.72
C ASP A 71 18.90 16.20 5.72
N LEU A 72 18.14 17.16 6.21
CA LEU A 72 17.46 18.17 5.39
C LEU A 72 18.27 19.45 5.17
N ALA A 73 19.50 19.55 5.68
CA ALA A 73 20.30 20.77 5.59
C ALA A 73 20.49 21.28 4.13
N LYS A 74 20.53 20.36 3.15
CA LYS A 74 20.63 20.73 1.73
C LYS A 74 19.33 21.29 1.12
N PHE A 75 18.18 21.09 1.77
CA PHE A 75 16.89 21.54 1.27
C PHE A 75 16.53 22.98 1.69
N LYS A 76 17.49 23.70 2.34
CA LYS A 76 17.37 25.09 2.77
C LYS A 76 15.99 25.39 3.39
N ASP A 77 15.29 26.38 2.86
CA ASP A 77 14.01 26.88 3.41
C ASP A 77 12.90 25.84 3.50
N LYS A 78 12.94 24.79 2.66
CA LYS A 78 11.96 23.68 2.72
C LYS A 78 12.18 22.73 3.90
N GLY A 79 13.37 22.69 4.46
CA GLY A 79 13.74 21.87 5.62
C GLY A 79 13.44 22.51 6.96
N GLU A 80 13.14 23.83 7.00
CA GLU A 80 12.86 24.51 8.27
C GLU A 80 11.55 24.03 8.91
N GLY A 81 11.62 23.65 10.21
CA GLY A 81 10.48 23.10 10.94
C GLY A 81 9.94 21.78 10.35
N THR A 82 10.77 21.04 9.62
CA THR A 82 10.41 19.76 8.97
C THR A 82 11.40 18.67 9.38
N LEU A 83 10.90 17.46 9.56
CA LEU A 83 11.69 16.24 9.71
C LEU A 83 11.55 15.37 8.47
N PRO A 84 12.61 14.70 8.00
CA PRO A 84 12.51 13.78 6.89
C PRO A 84 11.77 12.50 7.31
N VAL A 85 10.98 11.97 6.42
CA VAL A 85 10.33 10.66 6.52
C VAL A 85 10.91 9.77 5.44
N TYR A 86 11.56 8.68 5.82
CA TYR A 86 12.15 7.70 4.92
C TYR A 86 11.21 6.54 4.73
N VAL A 87 10.75 6.35 3.50
CA VAL A 87 9.88 5.25 3.10
C VAL A 87 10.71 4.26 2.30
N ARG A 88 11.17 3.20 2.96
CA ARG A 88 11.93 2.13 2.30
C ARG A 88 10.98 1.09 1.75
N MET A 89 11.16 0.71 0.51
CA MET A 89 10.28 -0.24 -0.16
C MET A 89 11.03 -1.13 -1.14
N VAL A 90 10.42 -2.28 -1.39
CA VAL A 90 10.77 -3.18 -2.50
C VAL A 90 9.69 -3.06 -3.56
N ILE A 91 10.11 -2.88 -4.80
CA ILE A 91 9.24 -2.90 -5.97
C ILE A 91 9.54 -4.16 -6.79
N GLU A 92 8.49 -4.85 -7.24
CA GLU A 92 8.58 -6.02 -8.11
C GLU A 92 7.79 -5.78 -9.40
N ASN A 93 8.36 -6.08 -10.54
CA ASN A 93 7.65 -6.09 -11.81
C ASN A 93 6.87 -7.40 -11.95
N VAL A 94 5.60 -7.39 -11.63
CA VAL A 94 4.74 -8.60 -11.65
C VAL A 94 4.34 -8.98 -13.06
N GLY A 95 4.07 -7.99 -13.90
CA GLY A 95 3.56 -8.20 -15.26
C GLY A 95 4.64 -8.55 -16.28
N GLY A 96 5.85 -8.04 -16.11
CA GLY A 96 6.93 -8.14 -17.09
C GLY A 96 6.83 -7.12 -18.22
N THR A 97 5.96 -6.11 -18.09
CA THR A 97 5.95 -4.93 -18.97
C THR A 97 7.20 -4.11 -18.73
N ASP A 98 7.74 -3.49 -19.77
CA ASP A 98 8.88 -2.57 -19.59
C ASP A 98 8.42 -1.31 -18.84
N LEU A 99 8.92 -1.18 -17.62
CA LEU A 99 8.69 -0.07 -16.71
C LEU A 99 9.99 0.70 -16.40
N SER A 100 10.98 0.58 -17.29
CA SER A 100 12.24 1.32 -17.20
C SER A 100 11.96 2.82 -17.21
N GLY A 101 12.57 3.55 -16.28
CA GLY A 101 12.37 5.00 -16.16
C GLY A 101 11.05 5.45 -15.55
N ALA A 102 10.22 4.52 -15.10
CA ALA A 102 9.04 4.85 -14.29
C ALA A 102 9.48 5.36 -12.91
N ASP A 103 8.55 5.95 -12.14
CA ASP A 103 8.80 6.41 -10.77
C ASP A 103 7.55 6.22 -9.92
N VAL A 104 7.66 5.39 -8.90
CA VAL A 104 6.59 5.18 -7.90
C VAL A 104 6.83 6.07 -6.71
N SER A 105 5.82 6.88 -6.36
CA SER A 105 5.88 7.73 -5.18
C SER A 105 4.75 7.40 -4.20
N LEU A 106 5.11 7.18 -2.95
CA LEU A 106 4.17 7.03 -1.85
C LEU A 106 4.05 8.34 -1.08
N ARG A 107 2.85 8.63 -0.56
CA ARG A 107 2.57 9.85 0.22
C ARG A 107 2.48 9.54 1.70
N ALA A 108 3.27 10.23 2.51
CA ALA A 108 3.17 10.12 3.97
C ALA A 108 1.86 10.74 4.47
N VAL A 109 1.21 10.03 5.41
CA VAL A 109 -0.04 10.44 6.04
C VAL A 109 0.08 10.33 7.56
N ASP A 110 -0.72 11.14 8.28
CA ASP A 110 -0.89 11.04 9.73
C ASP A 110 -1.75 9.83 10.13
N ALA A 111 -2.00 9.65 11.41
CA ALA A 111 -2.82 8.56 11.93
C ALA A 111 -4.28 8.58 11.43
N ASN A 112 -4.76 9.74 10.94
CA ASN A 112 -6.10 9.91 10.38
C ASN A 112 -6.14 9.75 8.85
N GLY A 113 -5.02 9.37 8.22
CA GLY A 113 -4.91 9.24 6.77
C GLY A 113 -4.77 10.57 6.02
N LYS A 114 -4.57 11.68 6.72
CA LYS A 114 -4.38 13.00 6.11
C LYS A 114 -2.91 13.19 5.73
N GLY A 115 -2.65 13.60 4.49
CA GLY A 115 -1.31 13.87 4.02
C GLY A 115 -0.55 14.86 4.89
N THR A 116 0.73 14.59 5.15
CA THR A 116 1.62 15.46 5.95
C THR A 116 1.85 16.82 5.32
N LYS A 117 1.46 17.00 4.04
CA LYS A 117 1.58 18.24 3.23
C LYS A 117 3.02 18.69 2.97
N VAL A 118 4.00 17.93 3.37
CA VAL A 118 5.41 18.22 3.09
C VAL A 118 5.88 17.24 2.01
N ILE A 119 6.16 17.79 0.83
CA ILE A 119 6.68 17.04 -0.30
C ILE A 119 8.16 17.37 -0.44
N MET A 120 9.00 16.35 -0.40
CA MET A 120 10.43 16.46 -0.61
C MET A 120 10.77 15.96 -2.01
N ALA A 121 11.69 16.63 -2.68
CA ALA A 121 12.23 16.20 -3.96
C ALA A 121 13.73 15.94 -3.85
N GLY A 122 14.19 14.83 -4.37
CA GLY A 122 15.58 14.37 -4.28
C GLY A 122 15.81 13.46 -3.08
N GLY A 123 17.02 12.99 -2.90
CA GLY A 123 17.38 12.04 -1.85
C GLY A 123 18.32 12.65 -0.80
N THR A 124 18.55 11.94 0.28
CA THR A 124 19.60 12.19 1.29
C THR A 124 20.62 11.04 1.24
N PRO A 125 21.79 11.16 1.90
CA PRO A 125 22.71 10.02 2.03
C PRO A 125 22.05 8.77 2.64
N ALA A 126 21.06 8.96 3.53
CA ALA A 126 20.33 7.88 4.21
C ALA A 126 19.16 7.29 3.39
N CYS A 127 18.69 8.01 2.35
CA CYS A 127 17.54 7.63 1.56
C CYS A 127 17.70 8.16 0.13
N LYS A 128 17.99 7.25 -0.79
CA LYS A 128 18.14 7.56 -2.21
C LYS A 128 17.03 6.87 -2.98
N GLY A 129 16.23 7.67 -3.70
CA GLY A 129 15.26 7.18 -4.65
C GLY A 129 15.98 6.87 -5.96
N GLU A 130 16.32 5.61 -6.18
CA GLU A 130 16.94 5.16 -7.43
C GLU A 130 15.98 4.19 -8.10
N TRP A 131 15.71 4.42 -9.36
CA TRP A 131 14.98 3.50 -10.23
C TRP A 131 15.97 2.82 -11.17
N PRO A 132 15.86 1.52 -11.44
CA PRO A 132 16.81 0.83 -12.31
C PRO A 132 16.68 1.30 -13.77
N GLU A 133 17.79 1.37 -14.49
CA GLU A 133 17.81 1.71 -15.92
C GLU A 133 17.00 0.73 -16.77
N THR A 134 16.89 -0.53 -16.31
CA THR A 134 16.11 -1.58 -16.97
C THR A 134 15.21 -2.27 -15.97
N PHE A 135 13.89 -2.23 -16.20
CA PHE A 135 12.88 -2.86 -15.36
C PHE A 135 11.77 -3.52 -16.19
N ALA A 136 12.19 -4.39 -17.13
CA ALA A 136 11.30 -5.04 -18.11
C ALA A 136 11.07 -6.53 -17.86
N THR A 137 11.77 -7.13 -16.88
CA THR A 137 11.71 -8.57 -16.64
C THR A 137 10.67 -8.91 -15.58
N LYS A 138 9.78 -9.86 -15.89
CA LYS A 138 8.81 -10.38 -14.92
C LYS A 138 9.52 -10.97 -13.70
N GLY A 139 9.11 -10.54 -12.50
CA GLY A 139 9.69 -10.97 -11.24
C GLY A 139 10.98 -10.22 -10.87
N ALA A 140 11.46 -9.28 -11.70
CA ALA A 140 12.57 -8.41 -11.32
C ALA A 140 12.18 -7.57 -10.10
N THR A 141 13.10 -7.39 -9.17
CA THR A 141 12.91 -6.62 -7.94
C THR A 141 14.04 -5.64 -7.73
N PHE A 142 13.75 -4.52 -7.08
CA PHE A 142 14.76 -3.60 -6.55
C PHE A 142 14.29 -2.97 -5.26
N GLU A 143 15.23 -2.51 -4.46
CA GLU A 143 14.95 -1.72 -3.25
C GLU A 143 15.14 -0.24 -3.56
N THR A 144 14.24 0.57 -3.07
CA THR A 144 14.32 2.03 -3.20
C THR A 144 13.86 2.71 -1.92
N CYS A 145 14.12 4.01 -1.83
CA CYS A 145 13.73 4.81 -0.69
C CYS A 145 13.18 6.15 -1.16
N ASP A 146 11.91 6.40 -0.85
CA ASP A 146 11.26 7.67 -1.09
C ASP A 146 11.39 8.58 0.14
N ILE A 147 11.67 9.87 -0.09
CA ILE A 147 11.78 10.85 0.97
C ILE A 147 10.55 11.74 0.99
N GLN A 148 9.89 11.75 2.12
CA GLN A 148 8.76 12.63 2.41
C GLN A 148 9.12 13.56 3.55
N GLY A 149 8.21 14.42 3.99
CA GLY A 149 8.42 15.28 5.12
C GLY A 149 7.24 15.27 6.09
N VAL A 150 7.53 15.53 7.35
CA VAL A 150 6.54 15.80 8.38
C VAL A 150 6.97 17.06 9.16
N LYS A 151 6.02 17.89 9.58
CA LYS A 151 6.35 19.03 10.44
C LYS A 151 6.95 18.54 11.75
N ASP A 152 7.89 19.30 12.30
CA ASP A 152 8.48 19.03 13.61
C ASP A 152 7.37 18.90 14.66
N GLY A 153 7.43 17.85 15.49
CA GLY A 153 6.36 17.45 16.40
C GLY A 153 5.14 16.77 15.75
N GLY A 154 5.11 16.60 14.42
CA GLY A 154 4.08 15.87 13.74
C GLY A 154 4.30 14.37 13.75
N GLU A 155 3.24 13.60 13.54
CA GLU A 155 3.26 12.14 13.51
C GLU A 155 3.05 11.61 12.08
N VAL A 156 3.61 10.43 11.81
CA VAL A 156 3.38 9.66 10.59
C VAL A 156 2.71 8.35 10.96
N GLY A 157 1.47 8.17 10.53
CA GLY A 157 0.67 6.97 10.76
C GLY A 157 0.81 5.93 9.65
N GLY A 158 1.31 6.34 8.48
CA GLY A 158 1.45 5.46 7.33
C GLY A 158 1.86 6.17 6.05
N VAL A 159 1.78 5.42 4.95
CA VAL A 159 1.95 5.93 3.59
C VAL A 159 0.85 5.42 2.68
N THR A 160 0.54 6.18 1.63
CA THR A 160 -0.51 5.86 0.66
C THR A 160 0.03 5.79 -0.75
N PHE A 161 -0.52 4.86 -1.52
CA PHE A 161 -0.41 4.80 -2.97
C PHE A 161 -1.70 5.38 -3.57
N THR A 162 -1.56 6.33 -4.50
CA THR A 162 -2.67 7.09 -5.08
C THR A 162 -2.70 7.06 -6.60
N GLU A 163 -1.82 6.27 -7.23
CA GLU A 163 -1.70 6.23 -8.68
C GLU A 163 -2.66 5.22 -9.31
N GLY A 164 -3.18 5.55 -10.47
CA GLY A 164 -4.11 4.70 -11.20
C GLY A 164 -5.58 4.88 -10.83
N ALA A 165 -6.45 4.20 -11.57
CA ALA A 165 -7.90 4.32 -11.47
C ALA A 165 -8.42 3.85 -10.10
N GLY A 166 -9.15 4.72 -9.42
CA GLY A 166 -9.77 4.44 -8.12
C GLY A 166 -8.88 4.69 -6.91
N TYR A 167 -7.55 4.63 -7.03
CA TYR A 167 -6.65 4.85 -5.89
C TYR A 167 -6.51 6.32 -5.52
N LYS A 168 -6.78 7.23 -6.44
CA LYS A 168 -6.80 8.67 -6.15
C LYS A 168 -7.88 9.03 -5.14
N ASP A 169 -9.06 8.43 -5.27
CA ASP A 169 -10.22 8.70 -4.41
C ASP A 169 -10.24 7.80 -3.17
N LYS A 170 -9.72 6.59 -3.29
CA LYS A 170 -9.60 5.59 -2.23
C LYS A 170 -8.17 5.04 -2.20
N PRO A 171 -7.24 5.74 -1.57
CA PRO A 171 -5.84 5.32 -1.52
C PRO A 171 -5.65 3.94 -0.92
N LEU A 172 -4.68 3.21 -1.44
CA LEU A 172 -4.15 2.05 -0.77
C LEU A 172 -3.19 2.53 0.32
N THR A 173 -3.32 2.02 1.54
CA THR A 173 -2.59 2.54 2.70
C THR A 173 -1.79 1.45 3.40
N TRP A 174 -0.50 1.69 3.65
CA TRP A 174 0.30 0.92 4.61
C TRP A 174 0.35 1.68 5.92
N LYS A 175 -0.22 1.08 6.96
CA LYS A 175 -0.21 1.61 8.33
C LYS A 175 1.06 1.18 9.07
N LYS A 176 1.60 2.11 9.85
CA LYS A 176 2.75 1.91 10.71
C LYS A 176 2.39 1.12 11.98
#